data_4d84c4258770cf3fd7f1199ce8ffa0f5
#
_entry.id   4d84c4258770cf3fd7f1199ce8ffa0f5
#
_cell.length_a   1.000
_cell.length_b   1.000
_cell.length_c   1.000
_cell.angle_alpha   90.00
_cell.angle_beta   90.00
_cell.angle_gamma   90.00
#
_symmetry.space_group_name_H-M   'P 1'
#
loop_
_entity.id
_entity.type
_entity.pdbx_description
1 polymer ?
#
loop_
_entity_poly.entity_id
_entity_poly.type
_entity_poly.pdbx_seq_one_letter_code
_entity_poly.pdbx_strand_id
1 'polypeptide(L)'
;MSERMTKKLEGDGPVEKQIILLKLTESLEQAPDFGEKPIMNPGSPQRQWLSRVGALFSRLGLDRQVQYRAAYQTLLQYWKPAIVQIQGQVLDAIEELKLELELDGRSEIGNAYEPGDFYSFFADLKSIVSDAKNDLLIIDPYFNGEAFDAYISEAGASINVRILADRYSKDLKVYINKHMAQYGSSIKVKRSKELHDRIVFIDGDVSWIMGGSIKDAGKKATYLIPLATPITEAKYAIYSEIWERATEVE
;
A
#
# COMPACT_ATOMS: atom_id res chain seq x y z
N MET A 1 18.56 -1.76 27.63
CA MET A 1 17.85 -2.94 27.11
C MET A 1 16.32 -2.79 27.11
N SER A 2 15.79 -1.58 27.26
CA SER A 2 14.33 -1.31 27.40
C SER A 2 13.68 -0.61 26.19
N GLU A 3 14.43 -0.03 25.28
CA GLU A 3 13.86 0.74 24.14
C GLU A 3 13.54 -0.08 22.89
N ARG A 4 14.00 -1.34 22.81
CA ARG A 4 13.70 -2.20 21.64
C ARG A 4 12.39 -2.98 21.72
N MET A 5 11.70 -2.96 22.86
CA MET A 5 10.44 -3.73 23.03
C MET A 5 9.16 -2.92 22.78
N THR A 6 9.22 -1.61 22.83
CA THR A 6 8.03 -0.74 22.64
C THR A 6 7.71 -0.41 21.17
N LYS A 7 8.63 -0.65 20.24
CA LYS A 7 8.48 -0.29 18.82
C LYS A 7 7.77 -1.34 17.96
N LYS A 8 7.22 -2.41 18.55
CA LYS A 8 6.63 -3.56 17.82
C LYS A 8 5.10 -3.65 17.87
N LEU A 9 4.40 -2.62 18.35
CA LEU A 9 2.95 -2.66 18.57
C LEU A 9 2.14 -1.55 17.84
N GLU A 10 2.80 -0.71 17.07
CA GLU A 10 2.10 0.29 16.26
C GLU A 10 2.13 -0.17 14.80
N GLY A 11 0.98 -0.66 14.34
CA GLY A 11 0.72 -0.94 12.92
C GLY A 11 0.53 0.38 12.16
N ASP A 12 1.61 1.15 11.99
CA ASP A 12 1.57 2.53 11.49
C ASP A 12 1.65 2.64 9.96
N GLY A 13 1.72 1.53 9.23
CA GLY A 13 1.79 1.58 7.76
C GLY A 13 0.41 1.56 7.09
N PRO A 14 0.16 2.39 6.06
CA PRO A 14 -1.12 2.40 5.32
C PRO A 14 -1.49 1.03 4.75
N VAL A 15 -0.54 0.22 4.34
CA VAL A 15 -0.77 -1.15 3.86
C VAL A 15 -1.25 -2.08 4.99
N GLU A 16 -0.72 -1.92 6.21
CA GLU A 16 -1.18 -2.71 7.36
C GLU A 16 -2.62 -2.34 7.74
N LYS A 17 -2.98 -1.05 7.72
CA LYS A 17 -4.36 -0.58 7.94
C LYS A 17 -5.34 -1.17 6.91
N GLN A 18 -4.97 -1.20 5.63
CA GLN A 18 -5.80 -1.79 4.56
C GLN A 18 -6.00 -3.30 4.76
N ILE A 19 -4.96 -4.03 5.13
CA ILE A 19 -5.06 -5.47 5.42
C ILE A 19 -5.96 -5.71 6.64
N ILE A 20 -5.82 -4.91 7.68
CA ILE A 20 -6.67 -5.02 8.88
C ILE A 20 -8.13 -4.71 8.51
N LEU A 21 -8.39 -3.65 7.73
CA LEU A 21 -9.71 -3.30 7.24
C LEU A 21 -10.36 -4.48 6.48
N LEU A 22 -9.63 -5.08 5.51
CA LEU A 22 -10.11 -6.25 4.78
C LEU A 22 -10.45 -7.40 5.73
N LYS A 23 -9.57 -7.71 6.68
CA LYS A 23 -9.77 -8.82 7.62
C LYS A 23 -10.90 -8.59 8.62
N LEU A 24 -11.14 -7.35 9.03
CA LEU A 24 -12.31 -6.99 9.85
C LEU A 24 -13.61 -7.10 9.05
N THR A 25 -13.63 -6.62 7.81
CA THR A 25 -14.78 -6.73 6.91
C THR A 25 -15.13 -8.21 6.67
N GLU A 26 -14.15 -9.05 6.28
CA GLU A 26 -14.32 -10.50 6.16
C GLU A 26 -14.86 -11.12 7.46
N SER A 27 -14.35 -10.67 8.62
CA SER A 27 -14.80 -11.21 9.90
C SER A 27 -16.25 -10.83 10.21
N LEU A 28 -16.69 -9.62 9.85
CA LEU A 28 -18.08 -9.19 10.04
C LEU A 28 -19.04 -9.97 9.14
N GLU A 29 -18.71 -10.13 7.86
CA GLU A 29 -19.52 -10.86 6.87
C GLU A 29 -19.63 -12.36 7.18
N GLN A 30 -18.57 -12.96 7.71
CA GLN A 30 -18.48 -14.38 8.05
C GLN A 30 -18.77 -14.65 9.54
N ALA A 31 -19.41 -13.70 10.23
CA ALA A 31 -19.76 -13.88 11.63
C ALA A 31 -20.67 -15.12 11.79
N PRO A 32 -20.31 -16.08 12.66
CA PRO A 32 -21.14 -17.27 12.87
C PRO A 32 -22.42 -16.92 13.62
N ASP A 33 -23.42 -17.81 13.54
CA ASP A 33 -24.55 -17.72 14.45
C ASP A 33 -24.07 -17.99 15.89
N PHE A 34 -24.23 -17.02 16.76
CA PHE A 34 -23.85 -17.13 18.17
C PHE A 34 -24.89 -17.78 19.05
N GLY A 35 -26.10 -18.02 18.56
CA GLY A 35 -27.19 -18.67 19.31
C GLY A 35 -27.55 -17.93 20.60
N GLU A 36 -28.30 -18.64 21.44
CA GLU A 36 -28.87 -18.10 22.71
C GLU A 36 -27.92 -18.27 23.92
N LYS A 37 -26.97 -19.21 23.84
CA LYS A 37 -26.10 -19.60 24.97
C LYS A 37 -24.62 -19.55 24.60
N PRO A 38 -23.76 -19.31 25.60
CA PRO A 38 -22.30 -19.26 25.37
C PRO A 38 -21.78 -20.56 24.74
N ILE A 39 -21.06 -20.43 23.64
CA ILE A 39 -20.36 -21.51 22.96
C ILE A 39 -18.87 -21.28 23.10
N MET A 40 -18.23 -21.88 24.10
CA MET A 40 -16.85 -21.66 24.49
C MET A 40 -15.88 -22.79 24.12
N ASN A 41 -16.38 -23.80 23.37
CA ASN A 41 -15.51 -24.86 22.87
C ASN A 41 -14.42 -24.25 21.97
N PRO A 42 -13.12 -24.50 22.21
CA PRO A 42 -12.01 -23.94 21.42
C PRO A 42 -12.10 -24.19 19.91
N GLY A 43 -12.69 -25.32 19.50
CA GLY A 43 -12.89 -25.68 18.09
C GLY A 43 -14.14 -25.07 17.44
N SER A 44 -15.00 -24.40 18.20
CA SER A 44 -16.23 -23.84 17.63
C SER A 44 -15.96 -22.63 16.74
N PRO A 45 -16.75 -22.42 15.66
CA PRO A 45 -16.65 -21.23 14.81
C PRO A 45 -16.76 -19.93 15.62
N GLN A 46 -17.63 -19.90 16.63
CA GLN A 46 -17.84 -18.74 17.51
C GLN A 46 -16.56 -18.38 18.27
N ARG A 47 -15.90 -19.39 18.85
CA ARG A 47 -14.66 -19.17 19.60
C ARG A 47 -13.51 -18.75 18.68
N GLN A 48 -13.40 -19.34 17.51
CA GLN A 48 -12.40 -18.97 16.50
C GLN A 48 -12.60 -17.54 16.03
N TRP A 49 -13.85 -17.15 15.75
CA TRP A 49 -14.20 -15.78 15.37
C TRP A 49 -13.81 -14.77 16.45
N LEU A 50 -14.19 -15.00 17.69
CA LEU A 50 -13.80 -14.15 18.84
C LEU A 50 -12.28 -14.03 18.95
N SER A 51 -11.55 -15.14 18.82
CA SER A 51 -10.08 -15.09 18.88
C SER A 51 -9.46 -14.29 17.74
N ARG A 52 -10.01 -14.42 16.52
CA ARG A 52 -9.57 -13.67 15.34
C ARG A 52 -9.80 -12.16 15.51
N VAL A 53 -10.98 -11.76 15.94
CA VAL A 53 -11.31 -10.35 16.21
C VAL A 53 -10.41 -9.78 17.29
N GLY A 54 -10.17 -10.50 18.38
CA GLY A 54 -9.27 -10.07 19.44
C GLY A 54 -7.82 -9.89 18.97
N ALA A 55 -7.34 -10.74 18.05
CA ALA A 55 -6.02 -10.60 17.43
C ALA A 55 -5.94 -9.38 16.51
N LEU A 56 -6.99 -9.09 15.73
CA LEU A 56 -7.07 -7.90 14.88
C LEU A 56 -7.07 -6.61 15.74
N PHE A 57 -7.87 -6.58 16.80
CA PHE A 57 -7.90 -5.42 17.71
C PHE A 57 -6.58 -5.16 18.42
N SER A 58 -5.78 -6.20 18.69
CA SER A 58 -4.44 -6.02 19.24
C SER A 58 -3.46 -5.32 18.28
N ARG A 59 -3.79 -5.24 16.99
CA ARG A 59 -3.02 -4.50 15.97
C ARG A 59 -3.51 -3.05 15.79
N LEU A 60 -4.72 -2.73 16.24
CA LEU A 60 -5.32 -1.39 16.16
C LEU A 60 -4.97 -0.49 17.35
N GLY A 61 -4.13 -0.94 18.25
CA GLY A 61 -3.70 -0.18 19.42
C GLY A 61 -4.30 -0.65 20.74
N LEU A 62 -3.78 -0.08 21.83
CA LEU A 62 -4.10 -0.50 23.19
C LEU A 62 -5.57 -0.26 23.54
N ASP A 63 -6.13 0.89 23.14
CA ASP A 63 -7.50 1.27 23.46
C ASP A 63 -8.52 0.30 22.90
N ARG A 64 -8.38 -0.09 21.63
CA ARG A 64 -9.25 -1.09 20.97
C ARG A 64 -9.10 -2.46 21.61
N GLN A 65 -7.89 -2.84 21.98
CA GLN A 65 -7.64 -4.11 22.69
C GLN A 65 -8.30 -4.11 24.08
N VAL A 66 -8.24 -3.01 24.82
CA VAL A 66 -8.87 -2.89 26.16
C VAL A 66 -10.40 -2.96 26.04
N GLN A 67 -11.00 -2.23 25.09
CA GLN A 67 -12.45 -2.26 24.85
C GLN A 67 -12.94 -3.68 24.50
N TYR A 68 -12.23 -4.37 23.61
CA TYR A 68 -12.52 -5.75 23.28
C TYR A 68 -12.44 -6.69 24.49
N ARG A 69 -11.36 -6.59 25.28
CA ARG A 69 -11.18 -7.43 26.48
C ARG A 69 -12.27 -7.19 27.51
N ALA A 70 -12.71 -5.96 27.69
CA ALA A 70 -13.80 -5.62 28.60
C ALA A 70 -15.12 -6.32 28.16
N ALA A 71 -15.50 -6.20 26.87
CA ALA A 71 -16.67 -6.90 26.35
C ALA A 71 -16.51 -8.42 26.41
N TYR A 72 -15.33 -8.93 26.12
CA TYR A 72 -15.04 -10.37 26.17
C TYR A 72 -15.17 -10.95 27.59
N GLN A 73 -14.77 -10.23 28.64
CA GLN A 73 -14.88 -10.68 30.03
C GLN A 73 -16.33 -10.82 30.49
N THR A 74 -17.26 -10.12 29.88
CA THR A 74 -18.69 -10.18 30.22
C THR A 74 -19.45 -11.29 29.48
N LEU A 75 -18.82 -11.98 28.52
CA LEU A 75 -19.47 -13.00 27.66
C LEU A 75 -20.22 -14.10 28.43
N LEU A 76 -19.63 -14.61 29.53
CA LEU A 76 -20.27 -15.68 30.28
C LEU A 76 -21.51 -15.22 31.06
N GLN A 77 -21.55 -13.96 31.46
CA GLN A 77 -22.62 -13.35 32.22
C GLN A 77 -23.71 -12.74 31.32
N TYR A 78 -23.31 -12.15 30.23
CA TYR A 78 -24.18 -11.37 29.33
C TYR A 78 -23.91 -11.72 27.86
N TRP A 79 -24.14 -13.01 27.50
CA TRP A 79 -23.76 -13.55 26.19
C TRP A 79 -24.20 -12.68 24.99
N LYS A 80 -25.51 -12.50 24.81
CA LYS A 80 -26.03 -11.74 23.68
C LYS A 80 -25.59 -10.27 23.68
N PRO A 81 -25.75 -9.50 24.76
CA PRO A 81 -25.28 -8.13 24.82
C PRO A 81 -23.79 -7.98 24.53
N ALA A 82 -22.96 -8.88 25.05
CA ALA A 82 -21.51 -8.85 24.82
C ALA A 82 -21.15 -9.15 23.35
N ILE A 83 -21.83 -10.10 22.70
CA ILE A 83 -21.63 -10.38 21.27
C ILE A 83 -22.03 -9.16 20.42
N VAL A 84 -23.21 -8.57 20.67
CA VAL A 84 -23.67 -7.35 19.97
C VAL A 84 -22.66 -6.21 20.14
N GLN A 85 -22.14 -6.05 21.36
CA GLN A 85 -21.12 -5.04 21.66
C GLN A 85 -19.83 -5.29 20.86
N ILE A 86 -19.33 -6.54 20.81
CA ILE A 86 -18.12 -6.88 20.05
C ILE A 86 -18.35 -6.68 18.54
N GLN A 87 -19.50 -7.07 18.00
CA GLN A 87 -19.84 -6.82 16.59
C GLN A 87 -19.92 -5.32 16.28
N GLY A 88 -20.50 -4.52 17.21
CA GLY A 88 -20.49 -3.07 17.10
C GLY A 88 -19.07 -2.49 17.07
N GLN A 89 -18.19 -2.94 17.97
CA GLN A 89 -16.77 -2.53 17.96
C GLN A 89 -16.07 -2.89 16.65
N VAL A 90 -16.39 -4.03 16.04
CA VAL A 90 -15.85 -4.41 14.72
C VAL A 90 -16.32 -3.43 13.65
N LEU A 91 -17.60 -3.09 13.62
CA LEU A 91 -18.16 -2.11 12.68
C LEU A 91 -17.53 -0.73 12.87
N ASP A 92 -17.43 -0.25 14.12
CA ASP A 92 -16.81 1.03 14.44
C ASP A 92 -15.35 1.09 13.96
N ALA A 93 -14.60 0.00 14.16
CA ALA A 93 -13.21 -0.08 13.69
C ALA A 93 -13.10 -0.11 12.16
N ILE A 94 -14.04 -0.74 11.46
CA ILE A 94 -14.13 -0.71 9.99
C ILE A 94 -14.36 0.71 9.49
N GLU A 95 -15.36 1.42 10.04
CA GLU A 95 -15.70 2.77 9.60
C GLU A 95 -14.58 3.79 9.95
N GLU A 96 -13.93 3.63 11.09
CA GLU A 96 -12.78 4.46 11.48
C GLU A 96 -11.60 4.26 10.52
N LEU A 97 -11.25 3.01 10.19
CA LEU A 97 -10.17 2.72 9.23
C LEU A 97 -10.51 3.20 7.81
N LYS A 98 -11.77 3.10 7.37
CA LYS A 98 -12.21 3.66 6.09
C LYS A 98 -12.01 5.18 6.09
N LEU A 99 -12.49 5.87 7.13
CA LEU A 99 -12.35 7.31 7.25
C LEU A 99 -10.86 7.74 7.30
N GLU A 100 -10.03 7.03 8.06
CA GLU A 100 -8.60 7.30 8.10
C GLU A 100 -7.95 7.16 6.71
N LEU A 101 -8.27 6.09 5.98
CA LEU A 101 -7.75 5.84 4.64
C LEU A 101 -8.26 6.87 3.62
N GLU A 102 -9.52 7.31 3.75
CA GLU A 102 -10.08 8.40 2.94
C GLU A 102 -9.36 9.74 3.20
N LEU A 103 -9.14 10.08 4.48
CA LEU A 103 -8.42 11.29 4.87
C LEU A 103 -6.94 11.26 4.45
N ASP A 104 -6.33 10.08 4.45
CA ASP A 104 -4.97 9.87 3.95
C ASP A 104 -4.91 9.85 2.40
N GLY A 105 -6.05 9.98 1.70
CA GLY A 105 -6.15 9.87 0.24
C GLY A 105 -5.91 8.45 -0.30
N ARG A 106 -6.08 7.43 0.54
CA ARG A 106 -5.73 6.02 0.26
C ARG A 106 -6.91 5.09 0.55
N SER A 107 -8.10 5.44 0.06
CA SER A 107 -9.36 4.75 0.40
C SER A 107 -9.51 3.32 -0.12
N GLU A 108 -8.64 2.83 -1.00
CA GLU A 108 -8.79 1.50 -1.63
C GLU A 108 -7.52 0.64 -1.60
N ILE A 109 -7.71 -0.69 -1.54
CA ILE A 109 -6.64 -1.69 -1.65
C ILE A 109 -6.20 -1.81 -3.13
N GLY A 110 -5.69 -0.72 -3.67
CA GLY A 110 -5.37 -0.59 -5.08
C GLY A 110 -6.60 -0.31 -5.95
N ASN A 111 -6.34 0.22 -7.13
CA ASN A 111 -7.36 0.60 -8.10
C ASN A 111 -7.24 -0.27 -9.35
N ALA A 112 -8.39 -0.74 -9.86
CA ALA A 112 -8.51 -1.30 -11.19
C ALA A 112 -9.10 -0.24 -12.11
N TYR A 113 -8.57 -0.15 -13.33
CA TYR A 113 -8.97 0.84 -14.33
C TYR A 113 -9.44 0.13 -15.60
N GLU A 114 -10.59 0.53 -16.09
CA GLU A 114 -11.12 0.06 -17.37
C GLU A 114 -10.44 0.79 -18.54
N PRO A 115 -10.53 0.24 -19.77
CA PRO A 115 -10.09 0.96 -20.94
C PRO A 115 -10.86 2.28 -21.08
N GLY A 116 -10.16 3.40 -21.07
CA GLY A 116 -10.75 4.74 -21.10
C GLY A 116 -10.60 5.55 -19.80
N ASP A 117 -10.24 4.92 -18.68
CA ASP A 117 -10.02 5.58 -17.38
C ASP A 117 -8.67 6.32 -17.31
N PHE A 118 -8.32 7.05 -18.37
CA PHE A 118 -7.04 7.73 -18.50
C PHE A 118 -6.78 8.71 -17.37
N TYR A 119 -7.79 9.54 -17.07
CA TYR A 119 -7.62 10.60 -16.09
C TYR A 119 -7.55 10.07 -14.66
N SER A 120 -8.34 9.06 -14.32
CA SER A 120 -8.33 8.44 -12.98
C SER A 120 -6.96 7.81 -12.69
N PHE A 121 -6.44 7.00 -13.61
CA PHE A 121 -5.09 6.44 -13.49
C PHE A 121 -4.02 7.54 -13.40
N PHE A 122 -4.12 8.57 -14.24
CA PHE A 122 -3.20 9.70 -14.25
C PHE A 122 -3.19 10.41 -12.90
N ALA A 123 -4.34 10.75 -12.36
CA ALA A 123 -4.47 11.45 -11.09
C ALA A 123 -3.90 10.64 -9.92
N ASP A 124 -4.22 9.35 -9.86
CA ASP A 124 -3.77 8.45 -8.80
C ASP A 124 -2.25 8.25 -8.85
N LEU A 125 -1.67 7.94 -10.02
CA LEU A 125 -0.23 7.78 -10.14
C LEU A 125 0.52 9.10 -9.86
N LYS A 126 -0.02 10.23 -10.30
CA LYS A 126 0.56 11.55 -10.01
C LYS A 126 0.54 11.85 -8.50
N SER A 127 -0.55 11.50 -7.81
CA SER A 127 -0.64 11.62 -6.36
C SER A 127 0.42 10.78 -5.65
N ILE A 128 0.55 9.50 -6.05
CA ILE A 128 1.56 8.57 -5.49
C ILE A 128 2.98 9.11 -5.68
N VAL A 129 3.31 9.58 -6.87
CA VAL A 129 4.63 10.15 -7.16
C VAL A 129 4.90 11.41 -6.33
N SER A 130 3.87 12.22 -6.08
CA SER A 130 3.96 13.45 -5.27
C SER A 130 4.21 13.18 -3.78
N ASP A 131 3.96 11.98 -3.29
CA ASP A 131 4.23 11.58 -1.91
C ASP A 131 5.74 11.39 -1.61
N ALA A 132 6.59 11.27 -2.65
CA ALA A 132 8.03 11.13 -2.47
C ALA A 132 8.64 12.37 -1.81
N LYS A 133 9.47 12.16 -0.80
CA LYS A 133 10.17 13.23 -0.06
C LYS A 133 11.68 13.25 -0.32
N ASN A 134 12.28 12.09 -0.54
CA ASN A 134 13.73 11.94 -0.69
C ASN A 134 14.11 11.18 -1.96
N ASP A 135 13.46 10.04 -2.23
CA ASP A 135 13.86 9.13 -3.31
C ASP A 135 12.63 8.56 -4.03
N LEU A 136 12.69 8.55 -5.35
CA LEU A 136 11.69 7.97 -6.23
C LEU A 136 12.40 7.01 -7.19
N LEU A 137 12.14 5.70 -7.07
CA LEU A 137 12.67 4.71 -7.98
C LEU A 137 11.55 4.12 -8.85
N ILE A 138 11.65 4.30 -10.16
CA ILE A 138 10.67 3.80 -11.13
C ILE A 138 11.28 2.65 -11.91
N ILE A 139 10.57 1.55 -11.95
CA ILE A 139 10.88 0.36 -12.74
C ILE A 139 9.80 0.20 -13.80
N ASP A 140 10.11 0.47 -15.05
CA ASP A 140 9.23 0.20 -16.18
C ASP A 140 10.04 0.01 -17.47
N PRO A 141 10.08 -1.21 -18.06
CA PRO A 141 10.83 -1.49 -19.28
C PRO A 141 10.48 -0.58 -20.46
N TYR A 142 9.30 0.01 -20.45
CA TYR A 142 8.75 0.81 -21.55
C TYR A 142 8.57 2.29 -21.20
N PHE A 143 9.10 2.76 -20.08
CA PHE A 143 9.01 4.15 -19.67
C PHE A 143 9.64 5.05 -20.72
N ASN A 144 8.93 6.09 -21.17
CA ASN A 144 9.35 7.00 -22.24
C ASN A 144 9.29 8.48 -21.79
N GLY A 145 9.69 9.39 -22.69
CA GLY A 145 9.70 10.80 -22.42
C GLY A 145 8.33 11.43 -22.13
N GLU A 146 7.27 10.95 -22.81
CA GLU A 146 5.90 11.44 -22.55
C GLU A 146 5.43 11.05 -21.13
N ALA A 147 5.74 9.82 -20.68
CA ALA A 147 5.45 9.39 -19.32
C ALA A 147 6.26 10.22 -18.29
N PHE A 148 7.50 10.58 -18.62
CA PHE A 148 8.29 11.46 -17.79
C PHE A 148 7.62 12.84 -17.62
N ASP A 149 7.23 13.49 -18.72
CA ASP A 149 6.57 14.80 -18.67
C ASP A 149 5.23 14.74 -17.92
N ALA A 150 4.46 13.64 -18.11
CA ALA A 150 3.16 13.50 -17.50
C ALA A 150 3.22 13.33 -15.97
N TYR A 151 4.20 12.59 -15.45
CA TYR A 151 4.19 12.14 -14.06
C TYR A 151 5.36 12.63 -13.21
N ILE A 152 6.52 12.90 -13.81
CA ILE A 152 7.78 13.11 -13.09
C ILE A 152 8.29 14.54 -13.20
N SER A 153 7.95 15.26 -14.25
CA SER A 153 8.48 16.60 -14.51
C SER A 153 8.18 17.61 -13.39
N GLU A 154 7.16 17.37 -12.60
CA GLU A 154 6.78 18.20 -11.44
C GLU A 154 7.35 17.69 -10.11
N ALA A 155 8.09 16.56 -10.12
CA ALA A 155 8.75 16.09 -8.90
C ALA A 155 9.72 17.16 -8.37
N GLY A 156 9.69 17.39 -7.06
CA GLY A 156 10.48 18.45 -6.43
C GLY A 156 11.96 18.34 -6.76
N ALA A 157 12.63 19.45 -6.96
CA ALA A 157 14.07 19.50 -7.32
C ALA A 157 14.97 18.82 -6.26
N SER A 158 14.50 18.69 -5.03
CA SER A 158 15.21 18.03 -3.92
C SER A 158 15.10 16.49 -3.93
N ILE A 159 14.22 15.92 -4.76
CA ILE A 159 13.99 14.47 -4.80
C ILE A 159 15.01 13.81 -5.72
N ASN A 160 15.64 12.74 -5.26
CA ASN A 160 16.49 11.91 -6.10
C ASN A 160 15.61 10.96 -6.93
N VAL A 161 15.48 11.21 -8.23
CA VAL A 161 14.69 10.38 -9.14
C VAL A 161 15.60 9.40 -9.88
N ARG A 162 15.27 8.11 -9.78
CA ARG A 162 15.95 7.00 -10.44
C ARG A 162 14.98 6.24 -11.34
N ILE A 163 15.33 6.04 -12.59
CA ILE A 163 14.48 5.35 -13.55
C ILE A 163 15.25 4.19 -14.18
N LEU A 164 14.74 2.97 -14.00
CA LEU A 164 15.17 1.78 -14.72
C LEU A 164 14.23 1.52 -15.90
N ALA A 165 14.73 1.68 -17.11
CA ALA A 165 14.00 1.45 -18.36
C ALA A 165 14.81 0.55 -19.31
N ASP A 166 14.18 0.08 -20.40
CA ASP A 166 14.91 -0.63 -21.48
C ASP A 166 14.69 0.02 -22.83
N ARG A 167 13.49 -0.10 -23.42
CA ARG A 167 13.26 0.16 -24.85
C ARG A 167 13.34 1.61 -25.26
N TYR A 168 12.91 2.53 -24.41
CA TYR A 168 12.83 3.97 -24.72
C TYR A 168 13.84 4.82 -23.92
N SER A 169 14.84 4.19 -23.34
CA SER A 169 15.79 4.86 -22.47
C SER A 169 16.54 6.02 -23.11
N LYS A 170 16.84 5.94 -24.42
CA LYS A 170 17.49 7.04 -25.17
C LYS A 170 16.57 8.23 -25.39
N ASP A 171 15.29 7.98 -25.73
CA ASP A 171 14.27 9.02 -25.84
C ASP A 171 14.08 9.72 -24.50
N LEU A 172 13.88 8.95 -23.45
CA LEU A 172 13.74 9.43 -22.08
C LEU A 172 14.92 10.32 -21.65
N LYS A 173 16.15 9.98 -22.03
CA LYS A 173 17.35 10.77 -21.72
C LYS A 173 17.26 12.19 -22.26
N VAL A 174 16.69 12.41 -23.43
CA VAL A 174 16.52 13.74 -24.03
C VAL A 174 15.60 14.61 -23.16
N TYR A 175 14.50 14.06 -22.66
CA TYR A 175 13.58 14.78 -21.77
C TYR A 175 14.24 15.11 -20.43
N ILE A 176 14.90 14.13 -19.82
CA ILE A 176 15.62 14.32 -18.56
C ILE A 176 16.68 15.41 -18.68
N ASN A 177 17.51 15.39 -19.73
CA ASN A 177 18.55 16.39 -19.92
C ASN A 177 17.99 17.82 -20.03
N LYS A 178 16.88 18.00 -20.76
CA LYS A 178 16.20 19.29 -20.87
C LYS A 178 15.68 19.76 -19.51
N HIS A 179 15.03 18.85 -18.75
CA HIS A 179 14.49 19.15 -17.45
C HIS A 179 15.59 19.52 -16.45
N MET A 180 16.67 18.74 -16.39
CA MET A 180 17.82 19.01 -15.52
C MET A 180 18.48 20.34 -15.84
N ALA A 181 18.60 20.66 -17.12
CA ALA A 181 19.20 21.96 -17.57
C ALA A 181 18.35 23.16 -17.10
N GLN A 182 17.04 23.01 -17.01
CA GLN A 182 16.12 24.07 -16.61
C GLN A 182 15.93 24.18 -15.10
N TYR A 183 15.83 23.05 -14.39
CA TYR A 183 15.39 23.01 -12.99
C TYR A 183 16.47 22.55 -12.01
N GLY A 184 17.63 22.06 -12.50
CA GLY A 184 18.71 21.58 -11.62
C GLY A 184 18.38 20.32 -10.84
N SER A 185 17.37 19.54 -11.27
CA SER A 185 16.90 18.34 -10.59
C SER A 185 17.92 17.19 -10.63
N SER A 186 17.87 16.27 -9.66
CA SER A 186 18.69 15.07 -9.60
C SER A 186 17.93 13.88 -10.20
N ILE A 187 18.01 13.68 -11.51
CA ILE A 187 17.32 12.60 -12.21
C ILE A 187 18.35 11.75 -12.97
N LYS A 188 18.31 10.43 -12.71
CA LYS A 188 19.18 9.46 -13.39
C LYS A 188 18.35 8.40 -14.08
N VAL A 189 18.78 8.00 -15.29
CA VAL A 189 18.19 6.88 -16.01
C VAL A 189 19.28 5.85 -16.32
N LYS A 190 18.99 4.59 -16.00
CA LYS A 190 19.83 3.46 -16.39
C LYS A 190 19.02 2.45 -17.19
N ARG A 191 19.72 1.70 -18.04
CA ARG A 191 19.11 0.67 -18.89
C ARG A 191 19.42 -0.72 -18.36
N SER A 192 18.36 -1.54 -18.27
CA SER A 192 18.50 -2.97 -18.01
C SER A 192 17.47 -3.77 -18.83
N LYS A 193 17.89 -4.95 -19.30
CA LYS A 193 17.00 -5.92 -19.96
C LYS A 193 16.35 -6.92 -19.00
N GLU A 194 16.71 -6.86 -17.74
CA GLU A 194 16.26 -7.80 -16.70
C GLU A 194 14.91 -7.38 -16.08
N LEU A 195 14.28 -6.32 -16.63
CA LEU A 195 13.06 -5.74 -16.07
C LEU A 195 11.82 -6.49 -16.58
N HIS A 196 11.03 -7.01 -15.66
CA HIS A 196 9.74 -7.63 -15.93
C HIS A 196 8.59 -6.93 -15.20
N ASP A 197 8.85 -6.35 -14.06
CA ASP A 197 7.86 -5.65 -13.25
C ASP A 197 7.68 -4.19 -13.70
N ARG A 198 6.59 -3.60 -13.26
CA ARG A 198 6.33 -2.17 -13.35
C ARG A 198 5.96 -1.71 -11.95
N ILE A 199 6.93 -1.08 -11.28
CA ILE A 199 6.83 -0.71 -9.87
C ILE A 199 7.33 0.71 -9.69
N VAL A 200 6.64 1.46 -8.84
CA VAL A 200 7.11 2.74 -8.31
C VAL A 200 7.42 2.55 -6.84
N PHE A 201 8.63 2.88 -6.42
CA PHE A 201 9.06 2.91 -5.02
C PHE A 201 9.18 4.35 -4.55
N ILE A 202 8.57 4.65 -3.42
CA ILE A 202 8.59 5.95 -2.74
C ILE A 202 9.44 5.80 -1.47
N ASP A 203 10.50 6.58 -1.37
CA ASP A 203 11.42 6.64 -0.23
C ASP A 203 11.98 5.26 0.23
N GLY A 204 11.84 4.22 -0.61
CA GLY A 204 12.34 2.86 -0.38
C GLY A 204 11.45 1.95 0.48
N ASP A 205 10.42 2.48 1.11
CA ASP A 205 9.56 1.76 2.07
C ASP A 205 8.10 1.59 1.62
N VAL A 206 7.64 2.36 0.65
CA VAL A 206 6.33 2.23 0.02
C VAL A 206 6.50 1.90 -1.46
N SER A 207 5.70 0.98 -1.98
CA SER A 207 5.73 0.68 -3.42
C SER A 207 4.38 0.31 -3.99
N TRP A 208 4.22 0.59 -5.30
CA TRP A 208 3.03 0.32 -6.07
C TRP A 208 3.37 -0.45 -7.34
N ILE A 209 2.66 -1.55 -7.59
CA ILE A 209 2.79 -2.34 -8.81
C ILE A 209 1.68 -2.02 -9.80
N MET A 210 2.02 -2.01 -11.08
CA MET A 210 1.11 -1.69 -12.18
C MET A 210 0.95 -2.87 -13.14
N GLY A 211 -0.28 -3.09 -13.62
CA GLY A 211 -0.59 -4.14 -14.60
C GLY A 211 -0.08 -3.86 -16.01
N GLY A 212 0.15 -2.59 -16.35
CA GLY A 212 0.63 -2.14 -17.64
C GLY A 212 1.77 -1.13 -17.53
N SER A 213 2.42 -0.78 -18.66
CA SER A 213 3.40 0.29 -18.67
C SER A 213 2.74 1.64 -18.47
N ILE A 214 3.43 2.53 -17.75
CA ILE A 214 2.97 3.90 -17.48
C ILE A 214 2.63 4.64 -18.78
N LYS A 215 3.40 4.46 -19.86
CA LYS A 215 3.13 5.09 -21.16
C LYS A 215 1.84 4.65 -21.84
N ASP A 216 1.30 3.48 -21.48
CA ASP A 216 0.07 2.93 -22.03
C ASP A 216 -1.11 3.00 -21.04
N ALA A 217 -0.93 3.74 -19.96
CA ALA A 217 -1.93 3.95 -18.95
C ALA A 217 -3.28 4.38 -19.52
N GLY A 218 -4.35 3.74 -19.09
CA GLY A 218 -5.72 4.01 -19.54
C GLY A 218 -6.09 3.51 -20.94
N LYS A 219 -5.14 3.04 -21.77
CA LYS A 219 -5.45 2.47 -23.08
C LYS A 219 -6.02 1.06 -22.99
N LYS A 220 -5.65 0.33 -21.95
CA LYS A 220 -6.11 -1.04 -21.66
C LYS A 220 -6.47 -1.14 -20.20
N ALA A 221 -7.30 -2.14 -19.87
CA ALA A 221 -7.55 -2.48 -18.48
C ALA A 221 -6.22 -2.69 -17.75
N THR A 222 -6.08 -2.07 -16.59
CA THR A 222 -4.86 -2.12 -15.77
C THR A 222 -5.21 -1.99 -14.29
N TYR A 223 -4.20 -2.02 -13.45
CA TYR A 223 -4.36 -1.83 -12.00
C TYR A 223 -3.16 -1.07 -11.43
N LEU A 224 -3.36 -0.51 -10.25
CA LEU A 224 -2.36 0.15 -9.44
C LEU A 224 -2.55 -0.35 -8.00
N ILE A 225 -1.68 -1.23 -7.53
CA ILE A 225 -1.84 -1.96 -6.28
C ILE A 225 -0.64 -1.70 -5.36
N PRO A 226 -0.85 -1.27 -4.10
CA PRO A 226 0.22 -1.16 -3.13
C PRO A 226 0.78 -2.54 -2.77
N LEU A 227 2.09 -2.66 -2.62
CA LEU A 227 2.72 -3.89 -2.16
C LEU A 227 2.88 -3.87 -0.64
N ALA A 228 2.65 -5.02 -0.01
CA ALA A 228 2.92 -5.20 1.41
C ALA A 228 4.41 -4.99 1.73
N THR A 229 4.70 -4.43 2.91
CA THR A 229 6.06 -4.05 3.34
C THR A 229 7.12 -5.15 3.11
N PRO A 230 6.91 -6.43 3.47
CA PRO A 230 7.92 -7.46 3.22
C PRO A 230 8.21 -7.70 1.73
N ILE A 231 7.19 -7.50 0.86
CA ILE A 231 7.35 -7.62 -0.60
C ILE A 231 8.06 -6.38 -1.14
N THR A 232 7.72 -5.20 -0.65
CA THR A 232 8.38 -3.93 -0.98
C THR A 232 9.86 -4.00 -0.67
N GLU A 233 10.25 -4.39 0.54
CA GLU A 233 11.65 -4.54 0.96
C GLU A 233 12.41 -5.52 0.07
N ALA A 234 11.85 -6.71 -0.18
CA ALA A 234 12.46 -7.72 -1.03
C ALA A 234 12.65 -7.23 -2.48
N LYS A 235 11.63 -6.61 -3.07
CA LYS A 235 11.68 -6.05 -4.42
C LYS A 235 12.63 -4.87 -4.52
N TYR A 236 12.63 -3.98 -3.53
CA TYR A 236 13.53 -2.83 -3.49
C TYR A 236 15.01 -3.27 -3.46
N ALA A 237 15.33 -4.29 -2.66
CA ALA A 237 16.68 -4.87 -2.63
C ALA A 237 17.10 -5.44 -4.01
N ILE A 238 16.22 -6.22 -4.65
CA ILE A 238 16.47 -6.77 -5.99
C ILE A 238 16.71 -5.66 -7.02
N TYR A 239 15.83 -4.66 -7.06
CA TYR A 239 15.95 -3.59 -8.05
C TYR A 239 17.08 -2.60 -7.75
N SER A 240 17.48 -2.45 -6.49
CA SER A 240 18.69 -1.71 -6.13
C SER A 240 19.95 -2.42 -6.64
N GLU A 241 20.05 -3.76 -6.54
CA GLU A 241 21.15 -4.52 -7.14
C GLU A 241 21.18 -4.42 -8.68
N ILE A 242 19.99 -4.48 -9.32
CA ILE A 242 19.87 -4.27 -10.76
C ILE A 242 20.30 -2.86 -11.13
N TRP A 243 19.95 -1.86 -10.34
CA TRP A 243 20.35 -0.48 -10.55
C TRP A 243 21.88 -0.30 -10.55
N GLU A 244 22.58 -0.95 -9.59
CA GLU A 244 24.05 -0.82 -9.51
C GLU A 244 24.74 -1.35 -10.75
N ARG A 245 24.29 -2.50 -11.30
CA ARG A 245 24.88 -3.15 -12.48
C ARG A 245 24.30 -2.67 -13.82
N ALA A 246 23.21 -1.89 -13.80
CA ALA A 246 22.57 -1.38 -15.01
C ALA A 246 23.47 -0.37 -15.76
N THR A 247 23.35 -0.34 -17.08
CA THR A 247 24.15 0.53 -17.95
C THR A 247 23.59 1.96 -17.93
N GLU A 248 24.44 2.93 -17.74
CA GLU A 248 24.04 4.33 -17.93
C GLU A 248 23.63 4.59 -19.38
N VAL A 249 22.61 5.42 -19.57
CA VAL A 249 22.14 5.81 -20.91
C VAL A 249 22.95 7.00 -21.39
N GLU A 250 23.73 6.78 -22.44
CA GLU A 250 24.52 7.81 -23.15
C GLU A 250 23.66 8.73 -24.02
#